data_eff67cab2de9359eb5061e438a56d10d
#
_entry.id   eff67cab2de9359eb5061e438a56d10d
#
_cell.length_a   1.000
_cell.length_b   1.000
_cell.length_c   1.000
_cell.angle_alpha   90.00
_cell.angle_beta   90.00
_cell.angle_gamma   90.00
#
_symmetry.space_group_name_H-M   'P 1'
#
loop_
_entity.id
_entity.type
_entity.pdbx_description
1 polymer ?
#
loop_
_entity_poly.entity_id
_entity_poly.type
_entity_poly.pdbx_seq_one_letter_code
_entity_poly.pdbx_strand_id
1 'polypeptide(L)'
;MFYKHSGGLDYNKILSSLSLSVVKDAKELPLEKYDLVINDFEFVTSLACSIKKIPCVHFGHQASFQSKKTPRPEKSNPLGNFILEKFVKSDMHIGLHFDNYDEHIYNPIIKKEIIDANPINDGHITVYLPQYSIANVEPHFLAQKEFHFEVFTKEVDRIVCKQNITYFPIANGQFTSSLIRCYGIITAGGFETPAEAMYMNKKVLSIPILKHFEQECNGKALEKMGVMVLKKIDAFFGIHFKQWIENSKPIKLELKHSTEDIVDILINTNNKKNHVHHS
;
A
#
# COMPACT_ATOMS: atom_id res chain seq x y z
N MET A 1 -12.11 -12.05 -9.10
CA MET A 1 -10.69 -11.82 -8.82
C MET A 1 -10.09 -11.08 -10.00
N PHE A 2 -9.62 -9.84 -9.80
CA PHE A 2 -9.18 -8.92 -10.87
C PHE A 2 -7.68 -9.03 -11.21
N TYR A 3 -7.02 -10.11 -10.79
CA TYR A 3 -5.62 -10.36 -11.11
C TYR A 3 -5.49 -11.30 -12.31
N LYS A 4 -4.52 -11.00 -13.19
CA LYS A 4 -4.10 -11.91 -14.27
C LYS A 4 -3.33 -13.10 -13.67
N HIS A 5 -3.33 -14.24 -14.33
CA HIS A 5 -2.49 -15.40 -13.96
C HIS A 5 -0.99 -15.04 -13.81
N SER A 6 -0.54 -13.95 -14.44
CA SER A 6 0.82 -13.39 -14.33
C SER A 6 1.03 -12.44 -13.15
N GLY A 7 0.08 -12.31 -12.22
CA GLY A 7 0.20 -11.50 -11.01
C GLY A 7 -0.11 -10.00 -11.16
N GLY A 8 -0.38 -9.48 -12.36
CA GLY A 8 -0.74 -8.08 -12.58
C GLY A 8 -2.26 -7.83 -12.52
N LEU A 9 -2.68 -6.59 -12.20
CA LEU A 9 -4.09 -6.19 -12.28
C LEU A 9 -4.60 -6.23 -13.71
N ASP A 10 -5.82 -6.75 -13.88
CA ASP A 10 -6.54 -6.73 -15.15
C ASP A 10 -7.49 -5.54 -15.20
N TYR A 11 -6.98 -4.40 -15.62
CA TYR A 11 -7.74 -3.15 -15.73
C TYR A 11 -8.94 -3.25 -16.67
N ASN A 12 -8.85 -4.05 -17.75
CA ASN A 12 -9.99 -4.25 -18.65
C ASN A 12 -11.12 -4.99 -17.96
N LYS A 13 -10.77 -5.96 -17.09
CA LYS A 13 -11.73 -6.72 -16.31
C LYS A 13 -12.41 -5.86 -15.23
N ILE A 14 -11.65 -4.94 -14.63
CA ILE A 14 -12.19 -3.94 -13.70
C ILE A 14 -13.23 -3.07 -14.42
N LEU A 15 -12.88 -2.51 -15.57
CA LEU A 15 -13.78 -1.66 -16.35
C LEU A 15 -15.00 -2.43 -16.89
N SER A 16 -14.81 -3.67 -17.34
CA SER A 16 -15.93 -4.50 -17.85
C SER A 16 -16.88 -5.02 -16.76
N SER A 17 -16.46 -5.00 -15.50
CA SER A 17 -17.33 -5.36 -14.36
C SER A 17 -18.32 -4.26 -13.97
N LEU A 18 -18.17 -3.05 -14.56
CA LEU A 18 -19.13 -1.95 -14.39
C LEU A 18 -20.40 -2.26 -15.19
N SER A 19 -21.31 -3.00 -14.56
CA SER A 19 -22.59 -3.42 -15.13
C SER A 19 -23.74 -2.48 -14.75
N LEU A 20 -24.90 -2.65 -15.38
CA LEU A 20 -26.12 -1.92 -15.01
C LEU A 20 -26.52 -2.13 -13.54
N SER A 21 -26.12 -3.26 -12.92
CA SER A 21 -26.34 -3.51 -11.48
C SER A 21 -25.62 -2.48 -10.62
N VAL A 22 -24.42 -2.06 -10.96
CA VAL A 22 -23.64 -1.04 -10.23
C VAL A 22 -24.38 0.29 -10.15
N VAL A 23 -25.04 0.68 -11.24
CA VAL A 23 -25.87 1.92 -11.26
C VAL A 23 -27.09 1.79 -10.33
N LYS A 24 -27.71 0.59 -10.27
CA LYS A 24 -28.80 0.31 -9.34
C LYS A 24 -28.30 0.38 -7.91
N ASP A 25 -27.21 -0.32 -7.59
CA ASP A 25 -26.61 -0.35 -6.24
C ASP A 25 -26.24 1.09 -5.80
N ALA A 26 -25.65 1.91 -6.70
CA ALA A 26 -25.32 3.29 -6.40
C ALA A 26 -26.57 4.16 -6.09
N LYS A 27 -27.69 3.95 -6.78
CA LYS A 27 -28.95 4.66 -6.51
C LYS A 27 -29.58 4.26 -5.17
N GLU A 28 -29.41 3.01 -4.76
CA GLU A 28 -29.99 2.45 -3.54
C GLU A 28 -29.19 2.82 -2.26
N LEU A 29 -27.93 3.28 -2.40
CA LEU A 29 -27.13 3.73 -1.24
C LEU A 29 -27.80 4.93 -0.54
N PRO A 30 -28.11 4.85 0.77
CA PRO A 30 -28.82 5.89 1.50
C PRO A 30 -27.89 7.00 2.00
N LEU A 31 -27.14 7.63 1.07
CA LEU A 31 -26.10 8.62 1.39
C LEU A 31 -26.63 9.89 2.05
N GLU A 32 -27.91 10.20 1.83
CA GLU A 32 -28.60 11.36 2.41
C GLU A 32 -28.74 11.31 3.94
N LYS A 33 -28.45 10.15 4.53
CA LYS A 33 -28.50 9.94 5.99
C LYS A 33 -27.19 10.34 6.70
N TYR A 34 -26.15 10.70 5.94
CA TYR A 34 -24.81 10.98 6.46
C TYR A 34 -24.40 12.43 6.23
N ASP A 35 -23.80 13.02 7.24
CA ASP A 35 -23.28 14.39 7.18
C ASP A 35 -21.98 14.49 6.36
N LEU A 36 -21.21 13.42 6.32
CA LEU A 36 -19.94 13.30 5.57
C LEU A 36 -19.85 11.94 4.88
N VAL A 37 -19.53 11.95 3.60
CA VAL A 37 -19.20 10.73 2.83
C VAL A 37 -17.71 10.73 2.55
N ILE A 38 -17.02 9.73 3.07
CA ILE A 38 -15.59 9.47 2.79
C ILE A 38 -15.50 8.27 1.84
N ASN A 39 -14.73 8.42 0.77
CA ASN A 39 -14.52 7.38 -0.22
C ASN A 39 -13.04 6.96 -0.24
N ASP A 40 -12.78 5.71 0.09
CA ASP A 40 -11.46 5.09 -0.03
C ASP A 40 -11.38 4.26 -1.32
N PHE A 41 -11.18 4.94 -2.43
CA PHE A 41 -10.99 4.38 -3.78
C PHE A 41 -12.08 3.39 -4.20
N GLU A 42 -13.35 3.67 -3.85
CA GLU A 42 -14.51 2.81 -4.10
C GLU A 42 -15.44 3.46 -5.14
N PHE A 43 -15.73 2.71 -6.22
CA PHE A 43 -16.44 3.24 -7.38
C PHE A 43 -17.93 3.45 -7.15
N VAL A 44 -18.62 2.53 -6.45
CA VAL A 44 -20.09 2.59 -6.28
C VAL A 44 -20.49 3.80 -5.46
N THR A 45 -19.80 4.05 -4.35
CA THR A 45 -20.01 5.24 -3.51
C THR A 45 -19.72 6.53 -4.28
N SER A 46 -18.62 6.56 -5.05
CA SER A 46 -18.29 7.72 -5.90
C SER A 46 -19.37 8.00 -6.94
N LEU A 47 -19.88 6.95 -7.59
CA LEU A 47 -20.98 7.05 -8.54
C LEU A 47 -22.28 7.52 -7.87
N ALA A 48 -22.60 6.98 -6.71
CA ALA A 48 -23.76 7.36 -5.91
C ALA A 48 -23.73 8.85 -5.53
N CYS A 49 -22.59 9.35 -5.04
CA CYS A 49 -22.38 10.77 -4.73
C CYS A 49 -22.60 11.63 -5.99
N SER A 50 -22.06 11.21 -7.14
CA SER A 50 -22.24 11.93 -8.41
C SER A 50 -23.69 11.97 -8.89
N ILE A 51 -24.44 10.85 -8.79
CA ILE A 51 -25.85 10.76 -9.18
C ILE A 51 -26.72 11.60 -8.26
N LYS A 52 -26.51 11.53 -6.96
CA LYS A 52 -27.31 12.19 -5.94
C LYS A 52 -26.86 13.62 -5.65
N LYS A 53 -25.74 14.06 -6.24
CA LYS A 53 -25.11 15.37 -6.02
C LYS A 53 -24.76 15.60 -4.53
N ILE A 54 -24.31 14.55 -3.86
CA ILE A 54 -23.88 14.60 -2.47
C ILE A 54 -22.37 14.80 -2.48
N PRO A 55 -21.83 15.81 -1.77
CA PRO A 55 -20.39 16.02 -1.66
C PRO A 55 -19.70 14.82 -1.00
N CYS A 56 -18.55 14.44 -1.52
CA CYS A 56 -17.73 13.44 -0.88
C CYS A 56 -16.24 13.82 -0.86
N VAL A 57 -15.51 13.23 0.06
CA VAL A 57 -14.06 13.36 0.18
C VAL A 57 -13.42 12.05 -0.23
N HIS A 58 -12.59 12.08 -1.28
CA HIS A 58 -11.71 10.97 -1.60
C HIS A 58 -10.52 10.99 -0.64
N PHE A 59 -10.46 9.98 0.22
CA PHE A 59 -9.45 9.86 1.26
C PHE A 59 -8.69 8.54 1.12
N GLY A 60 -7.40 8.56 1.38
CA GLY A 60 -6.57 7.38 1.40
C GLY A 60 -5.35 7.48 0.47
N HIS A 61 -4.64 6.36 0.31
CA HIS A 61 -3.40 6.35 -0.44
C HIS A 61 -3.60 6.77 -1.92
N GLN A 62 -4.61 6.24 -2.58
CA GLN A 62 -4.87 6.51 -4.00
C GLN A 62 -5.28 7.96 -4.25
N ALA A 63 -5.85 8.66 -3.25
CA ALA A 63 -6.15 10.09 -3.35
C ALA A 63 -4.89 10.94 -3.54
N SER A 64 -3.72 10.49 -3.10
CA SER A 64 -2.45 11.17 -3.31
C SER A 64 -2.06 11.32 -4.77
N PHE A 65 -2.54 10.43 -5.65
CA PHE A 65 -2.25 10.45 -7.08
C PHE A 65 -3.05 11.50 -7.87
N GLN A 66 -3.91 12.26 -7.21
CA GLN A 66 -4.51 13.45 -7.81
C GLN A 66 -3.45 14.56 -8.02
N SER A 67 -2.44 14.61 -7.16
CA SER A 67 -1.29 15.49 -7.39
C SER A 67 -0.31 14.90 -8.40
N LYS A 68 0.15 15.75 -9.33
CA LYS A 68 1.21 15.42 -10.28
C LYS A 68 2.60 15.36 -9.62
N LYS A 69 2.74 15.87 -8.40
CA LYS A 69 4.00 15.84 -7.63
C LYS A 69 4.24 14.47 -6.97
N THR A 70 3.18 13.66 -6.81
CA THR A 70 3.31 12.27 -6.32
C THR A 70 4.18 11.46 -7.28
N PRO A 71 5.20 10.73 -6.78
CA PRO A 71 6.14 10.01 -7.62
C PRO A 71 5.47 8.99 -8.54
N ARG A 72 5.95 8.94 -9.79
CA ARG A 72 5.52 7.98 -10.81
C ARG A 72 6.73 7.45 -11.57
N PRO A 73 6.66 6.25 -12.15
CA PRO A 73 7.68 5.75 -13.06
C PRO A 73 7.84 6.66 -14.28
N GLU A 74 9.05 6.75 -14.82
CA GLU A 74 9.32 7.52 -16.05
C GLU A 74 8.55 6.96 -17.25
N LYS A 75 8.39 5.63 -17.29
CA LYS A 75 7.63 4.97 -18.34
C LYS A 75 6.14 5.26 -18.14
N SER A 76 5.54 5.95 -19.12
CA SER A 76 4.12 6.27 -19.11
C SER A 76 3.24 5.02 -19.05
N ASN A 77 2.22 5.06 -18.20
CA ASN A 77 1.12 4.09 -18.17
C ASN A 77 -0.21 4.86 -18.19
N PRO A 78 -0.70 5.25 -19.40
CA PRO A 78 -1.88 6.09 -19.52
C PRO A 78 -3.13 5.48 -18.86
N LEU A 79 -3.33 4.16 -18.99
CA LEU A 79 -4.46 3.47 -18.36
C LEU A 79 -4.36 3.42 -16.85
N GLY A 80 -3.17 3.15 -16.32
CA GLY A 80 -2.91 3.17 -14.88
C GLY A 80 -3.13 4.56 -14.28
N ASN A 81 -2.59 5.61 -14.93
CA ASN A 81 -2.83 6.99 -14.52
C ASN A 81 -4.31 7.35 -14.58
N PHE A 82 -5.01 6.99 -15.66
CA PHE A 82 -6.44 7.25 -15.79
C PHE A 82 -7.23 6.61 -14.63
N ILE A 83 -6.92 5.37 -14.27
CA ILE A 83 -7.61 4.70 -13.16
C ILE A 83 -7.28 5.39 -11.84
N LEU A 84 -6.02 5.64 -11.51
CA LEU A 84 -5.66 6.30 -10.25
C LEU A 84 -6.26 7.71 -10.14
N GLU A 85 -6.40 8.46 -11.24
CA GLU A 85 -6.87 9.84 -11.22
C GLU A 85 -8.39 10.00 -11.44
N LYS A 86 -9.04 9.03 -12.09
CA LYS A 86 -10.44 9.20 -12.56
C LYS A 86 -11.41 8.15 -12.06
N PHE A 87 -10.94 7.10 -11.40
CA PHE A 87 -11.79 6.04 -10.90
C PHE A 87 -12.74 6.53 -9.80
N VAL A 88 -12.28 7.43 -8.95
CA VAL A 88 -13.09 8.11 -7.95
C VAL A 88 -13.27 9.57 -8.37
N LYS A 89 -14.52 9.97 -8.58
CA LYS A 89 -14.91 11.37 -8.76
C LYS A 89 -15.31 11.94 -7.40
N SER A 90 -14.63 12.97 -6.96
CA SER A 90 -14.84 13.59 -5.64
C SER A 90 -14.63 15.09 -5.73
N ASP A 91 -15.22 15.82 -4.80
CA ASP A 91 -15.09 17.28 -4.67
C ASP A 91 -13.77 17.69 -4.02
N MET A 92 -13.20 16.79 -3.22
CA MET A 92 -11.94 17.00 -2.51
C MET A 92 -11.16 15.68 -2.41
N HIS A 93 -9.83 15.80 -2.44
CA HIS A 93 -8.91 14.68 -2.33
C HIS A 93 -7.95 14.95 -1.17
N ILE A 94 -7.91 14.05 -0.21
CA ILE A 94 -6.97 14.04 0.91
C ILE A 94 -6.15 12.77 0.82
N GLY A 95 -4.91 12.91 0.34
CA GLY A 95 -4.02 11.80 0.08
C GLY A 95 -3.20 11.39 1.29
N LEU A 96 -2.85 10.10 1.35
CA LEU A 96 -1.84 9.56 2.27
C LEU A 96 -0.67 9.05 1.46
N HIS A 97 0.57 9.44 1.83
CA HIS A 97 1.76 8.90 1.17
C HIS A 97 2.97 8.88 2.12
N PHE A 98 4.09 8.29 1.68
CA PHE A 98 5.33 8.22 2.46
C PHE A 98 5.94 9.58 2.77
N ASP A 99 5.64 10.62 1.95
CA ASP A 99 6.05 12.00 2.20
C ASP A 99 4.95 12.97 1.74
N ASN A 100 4.99 14.19 2.24
CA ASN A 100 4.07 15.27 1.89
C ASN A 100 4.47 15.89 0.54
N TYR A 101 4.11 15.24 -0.56
CA TYR A 101 4.45 15.70 -1.92
C TYR A 101 3.68 16.95 -2.34
N ASP A 102 2.52 17.21 -1.73
CA ASP A 102 1.67 18.36 -2.00
C ASP A 102 0.81 18.72 -0.79
N GLU A 103 0.11 19.86 -0.85
CA GLU A 103 -0.63 20.48 0.25
C GLU A 103 -1.66 19.57 0.95
N HIS A 104 -2.34 18.71 0.17
CA HIS A 104 -3.36 17.79 0.71
C HIS A 104 -2.89 16.34 0.76
N ILE A 105 -1.58 16.12 0.84
CA ILE A 105 -0.98 14.80 1.02
C ILE A 105 -0.32 14.72 2.39
N TYR A 106 -0.82 13.82 3.21
CA TYR A 106 -0.39 13.62 4.60
C TYR A 106 0.41 12.34 4.75
N ASN A 107 1.02 12.17 5.92
CA ASN A 107 1.74 10.93 6.27
C ASN A 107 0.79 9.73 6.35
N PRO A 108 1.33 8.49 6.25
CA PRO A 108 0.54 7.27 6.43
C PRO A 108 -0.11 7.22 7.80
N ILE A 109 -1.28 6.60 7.88
CA ILE A 109 -1.87 6.19 9.14
C ILE A 109 -1.25 4.85 9.53
N ILE A 110 -0.62 4.81 10.69
CA ILE A 110 0.04 3.60 11.21
C ILE A 110 -0.89 2.93 12.21
N LYS A 111 -1.00 1.60 12.14
CA LYS A 111 -1.81 0.82 13.07
C LYS A 111 -1.37 1.06 14.51
N LYS A 112 -2.33 1.18 15.43
CA LYS A 112 -2.06 1.38 16.86
C LYS A 112 -1.11 0.32 17.44
N GLU A 113 -1.26 -0.92 17.02
CA GLU A 113 -0.38 -2.04 17.42
C GLU A 113 1.09 -1.78 17.07
N ILE A 114 1.37 -1.12 15.93
CA ILE A 114 2.72 -0.75 15.52
C ILE A 114 3.21 0.50 16.25
N ILE A 115 2.31 1.48 16.49
CA ILE A 115 2.66 2.71 17.25
C ILE A 115 3.05 2.36 18.69
N ASP A 116 2.31 1.47 19.33
CA ASP A 116 2.52 1.04 20.72
C ASP A 116 3.66 0.00 20.87
N ALA A 117 4.18 -0.54 19.75
CA ALA A 117 5.21 -1.55 19.77
C ALA A 117 6.57 -1.00 20.27
N ASN A 118 7.35 -1.88 20.89
CA ASN A 118 8.77 -1.66 21.12
C ASN A 118 9.58 -2.52 20.14
N PRO A 119 10.02 -1.97 18.99
CA PRO A 119 10.70 -2.75 17.97
C PRO A 119 12.03 -3.31 18.47
N ILE A 120 12.24 -4.62 18.26
CA ILE A 120 13.48 -5.31 18.57
C ILE A 120 14.08 -5.93 17.31
N ASN A 121 15.26 -6.53 17.41
CA ASN A 121 15.94 -7.18 16.30
C ASN A 121 16.40 -8.57 16.68
N ASP A 122 15.63 -9.60 16.29
CA ASP A 122 15.94 -11.02 16.50
C ASP A 122 16.81 -11.60 15.36
N GLY A 123 17.22 -10.77 14.39
CA GLY A 123 18.13 -11.15 13.31
C GLY A 123 17.47 -11.76 12.08
N HIS A 124 16.17 -12.10 12.13
CA HIS A 124 15.47 -12.67 10.97
C HIS A 124 15.02 -11.61 9.95
N ILE A 125 14.77 -12.07 8.74
CA ILE A 125 14.17 -11.29 7.65
C ILE A 125 12.71 -11.69 7.50
N THR A 126 11.79 -10.76 7.68
CA THR A 126 10.37 -10.96 7.36
C THR A 126 10.16 -10.84 5.87
N VAL A 127 9.40 -11.76 5.26
CA VAL A 127 9.14 -11.76 3.81
C VAL A 127 7.65 -11.84 3.54
N TYR A 128 7.14 -10.88 2.74
CA TYR A 128 5.77 -10.88 2.24
C TYR A 128 5.73 -10.50 0.75
N LEU A 129 5.73 -11.50 -0.10
CA LEU A 129 5.77 -11.37 -1.57
C LEU A 129 4.62 -12.18 -2.21
N PRO A 130 3.37 -11.67 -2.14
CA PRO A 130 2.18 -12.43 -2.56
C PRO A 130 2.13 -12.78 -4.05
N GLN A 131 2.98 -12.16 -4.86
CA GLN A 131 3.11 -12.42 -6.29
C GLN A 131 4.01 -13.62 -6.63
N TYR A 132 4.76 -14.13 -5.66
CA TYR A 132 5.65 -15.27 -5.87
C TYR A 132 5.13 -16.52 -5.16
N SER A 133 5.26 -17.66 -5.83
CA SER A 133 5.10 -18.96 -5.17
C SER A 133 6.34 -19.32 -4.33
N ILE A 134 6.17 -20.25 -3.39
CA ILE A 134 7.29 -20.80 -2.62
C ILE A 134 8.40 -21.30 -3.56
N ALA A 135 8.03 -22.06 -4.58
CA ALA A 135 8.99 -22.63 -5.53
C ALA A 135 9.86 -21.57 -6.23
N ASN A 136 9.35 -20.36 -6.41
CA ASN A 136 10.08 -19.26 -7.05
C ASN A 136 11.08 -18.56 -6.12
N VAL A 137 10.80 -18.49 -4.82
CA VAL A 137 11.63 -17.70 -3.87
C VAL A 137 12.56 -18.59 -3.03
N GLU A 138 12.16 -19.82 -2.74
CA GLU A 138 12.86 -20.75 -1.86
C GLU A 138 14.34 -20.96 -2.23
N PRO A 139 14.72 -21.24 -3.49
CA PRO A 139 16.13 -21.43 -3.85
C PRO A 139 17.00 -20.20 -3.52
N HIS A 140 16.44 -19.00 -3.67
CA HIS A 140 17.14 -17.75 -3.41
C HIS A 140 17.38 -17.53 -1.92
N PHE A 141 16.40 -17.86 -1.06
CA PHE A 141 16.51 -17.70 0.38
C PHE A 141 17.37 -18.81 1.01
N LEU A 142 17.23 -20.06 0.56
CA LEU A 142 18.09 -21.19 1.00
C LEU A 142 19.57 -20.94 0.72
N ALA A 143 19.89 -20.18 -0.33
CA ALA A 143 21.27 -19.81 -0.66
C ALA A 143 21.88 -18.81 0.35
N GLN A 144 21.07 -18.10 1.12
CA GLN A 144 21.52 -17.11 2.12
C GLN A 144 21.58 -17.75 3.52
N LYS A 145 22.43 -18.71 3.72
CA LYS A 145 22.49 -19.58 4.92
C LYS A 145 22.70 -18.86 6.24
N GLU A 146 23.29 -17.66 6.21
CA GLU A 146 23.56 -16.83 7.39
C GLU A 146 22.33 -16.11 7.94
N PHE A 147 21.23 -16.10 7.18
CA PHE A 147 20.01 -15.40 7.54
C PHE A 147 18.84 -16.38 7.70
N HIS A 148 18.00 -16.11 8.68
CA HIS A 148 16.72 -16.79 8.84
C HIS A 148 15.61 -15.97 8.17
N PHE A 149 14.71 -16.64 7.42
CA PHE A 149 13.60 -16.00 6.75
C PHE A 149 12.27 -16.47 7.33
N GLU A 150 11.42 -15.53 7.74
CA GLU A 150 10.02 -15.76 8.09
C GLU A 150 9.15 -15.36 6.89
N VAL A 151 8.68 -16.34 6.13
CA VAL A 151 7.98 -16.13 4.85
C VAL A 151 6.49 -16.33 5.02
N PHE A 152 5.71 -15.25 4.82
CA PHE A 152 4.24 -15.27 4.89
C PHE A 152 3.64 -15.54 3.53
N THR A 153 2.89 -16.63 3.39
CA THR A 153 2.35 -17.10 2.12
C THR A 153 0.99 -17.78 2.27
N LYS A 154 0.22 -17.79 1.18
CA LYS A 154 -1.06 -18.52 1.08
C LYS A 154 -0.89 -20.00 0.75
N GLU A 155 0.33 -20.44 0.46
CA GLU A 155 0.59 -21.81 0.02
C GLU A 155 0.75 -22.82 1.16
N VAL A 156 0.75 -22.33 2.41
CA VAL A 156 0.75 -23.17 3.61
C VAL A 156 -0.45 -22.85 4.49
N ASP A 157 -0.99 -23.88 5.14
CA ASP A 157 -2.09 -23.78 6.12
C ASP A 157 -1.61 -23.86 7.58
N ARG A 158 -0.35 -24.20 7.79
CA ARG A 158 0.33 -24.30 9.08
C ARG A 158 1.78 -23.86 8.96
N ILE A 159 2.44 -23.66 10.08
CA ILE A 159 3.88 -23.33 10.12
C ILE A 159 4.70 -24.51 9.61
N VAL A 160 5.59 -24.23 8.66
CA VAL A 160 6.50 -25.23 8.06
C VAL A 160 7.93 -24.70 8.14
N CYS A 161 8.81 -25.42 8.82
CA CYS A 161 10.24 -25.09 8.89
C CYS A 161 11.03 -25.89 7.84
N LYS A 162 11.89 -25.20 7.09
CA LYS A 162 12.77 -25.81 6.11
C LYS A 162 14.14 -25.11 6.14
N GLN A 163 15.12 -25.74 6.75
CA GLN A 163 16.48 -25.19 6.92
C GLN A 163 16.44 -23.76 7.55
N ASN A 164 16.86 -22.74 6.83
CA ASN A 164 16.87 -21.36 7.27
C ASN A 164 15.58 -20.58 6.91
N ILE A 165 14.48 -21.27 6.57
CA ILE A 165 13.20 -20.65 6.25
C ILE A 165 12.11 -21.23 7.14
N THR A 166 11.29 -20.34 7.72
CA THR A 166 10.01 -20.71 8.33
C THR A 166 8.88 -20.09 7.51
N TYR A 167 8.00 -20.92 6.95
CA TYR A 167 6.81 -20.49 6.26
C TYR A 167 5.66 -20.38 7.22
N PHE A 168 4.96 -19.26 7.13
CA PHE A 168 3.76 -18.96 7.91
C PHE A 168 2.54 -18.82 7.00
N PRO A 169 1.37 -19.32 7.40
CA PRO A 169 0.13 -18.92 6.78
C PRO A 169 -0.11 -17.43 6.99
N ILE A 170 -0.82 -16.79 6.06
CA ILE A 170 -1.14 -15.38 6.20
C ILE A 170 -2.16 -15.22 7.33
N ALA A 171 -1.69 -14.77 8.50
CA ALA A 171 -2.47 -14.44 9.66
C ALA A 171 -1.95 -13.13 10.27
N ASN A 172 -2.82 -12.17 10.51
CA ASN A 172 -2.44 -10.80 10.86
C ASN A 172 -1.52 -10.71 12.09
N GLY A 173 -1.85 -11.37 13.19
CA GLY A 173 -1.06 -11.27 14.43
C GLY A 173 0.37 -11.81 14.30
N GLN A 174 0.55 -12.90 13.58
CA GLN A 174 1.89 -13.48 13.37
C GLN A 174 2.75 -12.60 12.47
N PHE A 175 2.17 -12.00 11.42
CA PHE A 175 2.88 -11.10 10.53
C PHE A 175 3.35 -9.84 11.27
N THR A 176 2.46 -9.20 12.03
CA THR A 176 2.80 -8.00 12.80
C THR A 176 3.89 -8.30 13.83
N SER A 177 3.79 -9.43 14.54
CA SER A 177 4.82 -9.87 15.50
C SER A 177 6.18 -10.08 14.83
N SER A 178 6.22 -10.73 13.66
CA SER A 178 7.43 -10.91 12.88
C SER A 178 8.02 -9.56 12.45
N LEU A 179 7.19 -8.66 11.93
CA LEU A 179 7.60 -7.33 11.48
C LEU A 179 8.20 -6.48 12.62
N ILE A 180 7.64 -6.54 13.82
CA ILE A 180 8.16 -5.83 15.01
C ILE A 180 9.56 -6.34 15.39
N ARG A 181 9.81 -7.64 15.26
CA ARG A 181 11.04 -8.30 15.72
C ARG A 181 12.11 -8.51 14.65
N CYS A 182 11.82 -8.23 13.38
CA CYS A 182 12.76 -8.50 12.29
C CYS A 182 13.96 -7.54 12.28
N TYR A 183 15.04 -8.00 11.64
CA TYR A 183 16.14 -7.13 11.20
C TYR A 183 15.71 -6.22 10.08
N GLY A 184 14.91 -6.75 9.13
CA GLY A 184 14.39 -6.03 8.00
C GLY A 184 13.32 -6.84 7.28
N ILE A 185 12.65 -6.20 6.32
CA ILE A 185 11.57 -6.83 5.55
C ILE A 185 11.84 -6.79 4.05
N ILE A 186 11.51 -7.90 3.38
CA ILE A 186 11.39 -7.98 1.93
C ILE A 186 9.90 -8.04 1.60
N THR A 187 9.39 -7.01 0.92
CA THR A 187 7.95 -6.89 0.67
C THR A 187 7.64 -6.42 -0.75
N ALA A 188 6.40 -6.62 -1.18
CA ALA A 188 5.92 -6.03 -2.42
C ALA A 188 5.84 -4.49 -2.32
N GLY A 189 5.51 -3.82 -3.42
CA GLY A 189 5.37 -2.37 -3.49
C GLY A 189 4.04 -1.84 -2.94
N GLY A 190 3.47 -2.48 -1.91
CA GLY A 190 2.31 -1.97 -1.19
C GLY A 190 2.63 -0.67 -0.44
N PHE A 191 1.61 -0.02 0.12
CA PHE A 191 1.76 1.23 0.84
C PHE A 191 1.95 1.01 2.35
N GLU A 192 1.07 0.26 2.99
CA GLU A 192 1.02 0.12 4.46
C GLU A 192 2.27 -0.57 5.03
N THR A 193 2.63 -1.74 4.51
CA THR A 193 3.73 -2.55 5.06
C THR A 193 5.09 -1.84 5.03
N PRO A 194 5.51 -1.20 3.92
CA PRO A 194 6.73 -0.38 3.94
C PRO A 194 6.64 0.80 4.91
N ALA A 195 5.47 1.46 5.02
CA ALA A 195 5.28 2.58 5.94
C ALA A 195 5.45 2.13 7.41
N GLU A 196 4.81 1.04 7.80
CA GLU A 196 4.94 0.45 9.15
C GLU A 196 6.39 0.04 9.45
N ALA A 197 7.07 -0.59 8.49
CA ALA A 197 8.47 -0.98 8.65
C ALA A 197 9.39 0.24 8.83
N MET A 198 9.23 1.27 7.99
CA MET A 198 9.99 2.51 8.08
C MET A 198 9.68 3.28 9.37
N TYR A 199 8.42 3.29 9.83
CA TYR A 199 8.05 3.89 11.11
C TYR A 199 8.83 3.24 12.27
N MET A 200 8.95 1.92 12.27
CA MET A 200 9.74 1.15 13.25
C MET A 200 11.25 1.16 12.99
N ASN A 201 11.73 1.97 12.04
CA ASN A 201 13.14 2.05 11.67
C ASN A 201 13.73 0.69 11.22
N LYS A 202 12.94 -0.12 10.50
CA LYS A 202 13.38 -1.40 9.92
C LYS A 202 13.96 -1.18 8.52
N LYS A 203 14.93 -2.02 8.13
CA LYS A 203 15.37 -2.05 6.73
C LYS A 203 14.27 -2.56 5.83
N VAL A 204 14.05 -1.90 4.69
CA VAL A 204 13.07 -2.32 3.69
C VAL A 204 13.77 -2.64 2.37
N LEU A 205 13.42 -3.79 1.79
CA LEU A 205 13.69 -4.14 0.41
C LEU A 205 12.33 -4.32 -0.30
N SER A 206 12.03 -3.46 -1.27
CA SER A 206 10.76 -3.51 -1.96
C SER A 206 10.90 -4.19 -3.33
N ILE A 207 9.93 -5.07 -3.67
CA ILE A 207 9.85 -5.74 -4.98
C ILE A 207 8.44 -5.59 -5.51
N PRO A 208 8.10 -4.46 -6.16
CA PRO A 208 6.75 -4.20 -6.65
C PRO A 208 6.24 -5.28 -7.61
N ILE A 209 4.93 -5.55 -7.55
CA ILE A 209 4.28 -6.46 -8.49
C ILE A 209 4.37 -5.85 -9.89
N LEU A 210 4.95 -6.59 -10.83
CA LEU A 210 5.10 -6.15 -12.21
C LEU A 210 3.73 -5.84 -12.84
N LYS A 211 3.64 -4.72 -13.57
CA LYS A 211 2.40 -4.24 -14.20
C LYS A 211 1.29 -3.86 -13.22
N HIS A 212 1.61 -3.71 -11.95
CA HIS A 212 0.73 -3.11 -10.96
C HIS A 212 1.14 -1.65 -10.79
N PHE A 213 0.53 -0.75 -11.56
CA PHE A 213 1.01 0.62 -11.71
C PHE A 213 1.11 1.39 -10.39
N GLU A 214 0.15 1.23 -9.48
CA GLU A 214 0.22 1.83 -8.14
C GLU A 214 1.47 1.36 -7.37
N GLN A 215 1.79 0.06 -7.39
CA GLN A 215 2.99 -0.44 -6.72
C GLN A 215 4.27 0.01 -7.40
N GLU A 216 4.26 0.20 -8.73
CA GLU A 216 5.39 0.80 -9.44
C GLU A 216 5.58 2.26 -9.01
N CYS A 217 4.50 3.02 -8.79
CA CYS A 217 4.57 4.38 -8.23
C CYS A 217 5.12 4.38 -6.80
N ASN A 218 4.63 3.48 -5.95
CA ASN A 218 5.13 3.31 -4.58
C ASN A 218 6.61 2.94 -4.56
N GLY A 219 7.03 2.01 -5.42
CA GLY A 219 8.44 1.68 -5.61
C GLY A 219 9.27 2.91 -5.95
N LYS A 220 8.77 3.77 -6.86
CA LYS A 220 9.46 5.01 -7.22
C LYS A 220 9.54 6.01 -6.07
N ALA A 221 8.50 6.10 -5.25
CA ALA A 221 8.52 6.91 -4.03
C ALA A 221 9.54 6.38 -3.00
N LEU A 222 9.56 5.07 -2.79
CA LEU A 222 10.51 4.40 -1.90
C LEU A 222 11.97 4.60 -2.37
N GLU A 223 12.24 4.48 -3.68
CA GLU A 223 13.57 4.78 -4.25
C GLU A 223 14.02 6.22 -3.95
N LYS A 224 13.12 7.20 -4.10
CA LYS A 224 13.42 8.61 -3.79
C LYS A 224 13.76 8.83 -2.31
N MET A 225 13.22 8.02 -1.42
CA MET A 225 13.55 8.03 0.00
C MET A 225 14.86 7.30 0.33
N GLY A 226 15.46 6.59 -0.63
CA GLY A 226 16.67 5.80 -0.42
C GLY A 226 16.45 4.34 -0.06
N VAL A 227 15.19 3.85 -0.15
CA VAL A 227 14.88 2.42 0.00
C VAL A 227 15.32 1.67 -1.25
N MET A 228 15.94 0.51 -1.07
CA MET A 228 16.32 -0.35 -2.19
C MET A 228 15.08 -1.00 -2.81
N VAL A 229 14.92 -0.84 -4.12
CA VAL A 229 13.80 -1.41 -4.89
C VAL A 229 14.34 -2.30 -6.00
N LEU A 230 13.88 -3.55 -6.05
CA LEU A 230 14.20 -4.48 -7.13
C LEU A 230 12.99 -4.67 -8.05
N LYS A 231 13.25 -4.86 -9.33
CA LYS A 231 12.18 -5.14 -10.30
C LYS A 231 11.58 -6.53 -10.12
N LYS A 232 12.39 -7.51 -9.72
CA LYS A 232 12.00 -8.93 -9.54
C LYS A 232 13.07 -9.69 -8.76
N ILE A 233 12.71 -10.88 -8.28
CA ILE A 233 13.68 -11.90 -7.86
C ILE A 233 14.17 -12.62 -9.11
N ASP A 234 15.47 -12.70 -9.30
CA ASP A 234 16.13 -13.43 -10.40
C ASP A 234 17.49 -13.98 -9.95
N ALA A 235 18.28 -14.51 -10.88
CA ALA A 235 19.60 -15.09 -10.59
C ALA A 235 20.58 -14.15 -9.88
N PHE A 236 20.36 -12.83 -9.94
CA PHE A 236 21.19 -11.83 -9.26
C PHE A 236 20.70 -11.46 -7.86
N PHE A 237 19.60 -12.07 -7.41
CA PHE A 237 19.00 -11.77 -6.10
C PHE A 237 20.02 -11.83 -4.96
N GLY A 238 20.89 -12.85 -4.92
CA GLY A 238 21.89 -13.00 -3.87
C GLY A 238 22.88 -11.81 -3.80
N ILE A 239 23.27 -11.26 -4.95
CA ILE A 239 24.14 -10.08 -5.02
C ILE A 239 23.37 -8.85 -4.49
N HIS A 240 22.15 -8.64 -4.92
CA HIS A 240 21.32 -7.52 -4.46
C HIS A 240 20.98 -7.63 -2.98
N PHE A 241 20.69 -8.84 -2.50
CA PHE A 241 20.42 -9.09 -1.08
C PHE A 241 21.64 -8.73 -0.22
N LYS A 242 22.85 -9.16 -0.63
CA LYS A 242 24.08 -8.80 0.04
C LYS A 242 24.29 -7.27 0.06
N GLN A 243 24.10 -6.60 -1.06
CA GLN A 243 24.17 -5.13 -1.15
C GLN A 243 23.16 -4.47 -0.20
N TRP A 244 21.93 -5.00 -0.11
CA TRP A 244 20.92 -4.48 0.80
C TRP A 244 21.34 -4.65 2.27
N ILE A 245 21.88 -5.81 2.64
CA ILE A 245 22.36 -6.07 4.00
C ILE A 245 23.51 -5.13 4.38
N GLU A 246 24.51 -4.98 3.49
CA GLU A 246 25.75 -4.26 3.80
C GLU A 246 25.61 -2.75 3.68
N ASN A 247 24.91 -2.28 2.63
CA ASN A 247 24.97 -0.86 2.22
C ASN A 247 23.68 -0.09 2.51
N SER A 248 22.50 -0.74 2.60
CA SER A 248 21.27 -0.02 2.91
C SER A 248 21.18 0.30 4.39
N LYS A 249 20.65 1.49 4.67
CA LYS A 249 20.32 1.91 6.05
C LYS A 249 18.80 1.89 6.23
N PRO A 250 18.30 1.67 7.44
CA PRO A 250 16.89 1.93 7.73
C PRO A 250 16.53 3.37 7.41
N ILE A 251 15.40 3.57 6.79
CA ILE A 251 14.81 4.91 6.56
C ILE A 251 13.72 5.08 7.60
N LYS A 252 13.84 6.09 8.45
CA LYS A 252 12.84 6.39 9.46
C LYS A 252 11.73 7.24 8.85
N LEU A 253 10.50 6.76 8.94
CA LEU A 253 9.32 7.52 8.61
C LEU A 253 8.88 8.34 9.84
N GLU A 254 8.82 9.65 9.68
CA GLU A 254 8.33 10.55 10.73
C GLU A 254 6.88 10.94 10.44
N LEU A 255 6.01 10.76 11.44
CA LEU A 255 4.62 11.18 11.35
C LEU A 255 4.52 12.65 11.78
N LYS A 256 4.16 13.52 10.85
CA LYS A 256 3.94 14.95 11.11
C LYS A 256 2.55 15.25 11.69
N HIS A 257 1.61 14.32 11.48
CA HIS A 257 0.23 14.40 11.93
C HIS A 257 -0.15 13.09 12.60
N SER A 258 -0.90 13.16 13.68
CA SER A 258 -1.54 12.01 14.29
C SER A 258 -2.74 11.54 13.46
N THR A 259 -3.29 10.39 13.78
CA THR A 259 -4.54 9.92 13.16
C THR A 259 -5.69 10.88 13.48
N GLU A 260 -5.74 11.40 14.70
CA GLU A 260 -6.72 12.36 15.17
C GLU A 260 -6.65 13.68 14.37
N ASP A 261 -5.44 14.21 14.13
CA ASP A 261 -5.24 15.40 13.29
C ASP A 261 -5.79 15.19 11.88
N ILE A 262 -5.56 14.01 11.28
CA ILE A 262 -6.05 13.70 9.94
C ILE A 262 -7.58 13.59 9.93
N VAL A 263 -8.18 12.97 10.95
CA VAL A 263 -9.64 12.89 11.11
C VAL A 263 -10.24 14.29 11.28
N ASP A 264 -9.63 15.16 12.08
CA ASP A 264 -10.09 16.53 12.26
C ASP A 264 -10.01 17.33 10.94
N ILE A 265 -8.98 17.14 10.14
CA ILE A 265 -8.87 17.72 8.81
C ILE A 265 -10.02 17.26 7.91
N LEU A 266 -10.36 15.96 7.91
CA LEU A 266 -11.48 15.41 7.14
C LEU A 266 -12.83 16.05 7.55
N ILE A 267 -13.10 16.14 8.85
CA ILE A 267 -14.35 16.69 9.39
C ILE A 267 -14.45 18.20 9.09
N ASN A 268 -13.38 18.95 9.33
CA ASN A 268 -13.36 20.40 9.13
C ASN A 268 -13.46 20.80 7.65
N THR A 269 -12.98 19.95 6.76
CA THR A 269 -13.09 20.13 5.32
C THR A 269 -14.54 20.14 4.85
N ASN A 270 -15.40 19.31 5.44
CA ASN A 270 -16.82 19.26 5.14
C ASN A 270 -17.55 20.52 5.65
N ASN A 271 -17.22 21.00 6.84
CA ASN A 271 -17.87 22.15 7.46
C ASN A 271 -17.65 23.45 6.66
N LYS A 272 -16.47 23.64 6.06
CA LYS A 272 -16.19 24.84 5.23
C LYS A 272 -17.04 24.91 3.97
N LYS A 273 -17.47 23.78 3.38
CA LYS A 273 -18.32 23.73 2.19
C LYS A 273 -19.79 24.03 2.51
N ASN A 274 -20.28 23.57 3.66
CA ASN A 274 -21.66 23.79 4.07
C ASN A 274 -21.96 25.29 4.34
N HIS A 275 -20.95 26.07 4.72
CA HIS A 275 -21.07 27.52 4.89
C HIS A 275 -21.05 28.33 3.57
N VAL A 276 -20.51 27.77 2.47
CA VAL A 276 -20.45 28.46 1.16
C VAL A 276 -21.73 28.25 0.36
N HIS A 277 -22.54 27.24 0.65
CA HIS A 277 -23.81 26.99 -0.03
C HIS A 277 -25.03 27.63 0.64
N HIS A 278 -24.86 28.34 1.75
CA HIS A 278 -25.91 29.06 2.49
C HIS A 278 -25.70 30.59 2.53
N SER A 279 -24.74 31.09 1.72
CA SER A 279 -24.51 32.54 1.53
C SER A 279 -24.86 32.94 0.06
#